data_7acd65c6e9537144c7bf2315419d16f8
#
_entry.id   7acd65c6e9537144c7bf2315419d16f8
#
_cell.length_a   1.000
_cell.length_b   1.000
_cell.length_c   1.000
_cell.angle_alpha   90.00
_cell.angle_beta   90.00
_cell.angle_gamma   90.00
#
_symmetry.space_group_name_H-M   'P 1'
#
loop_
_entity.id
_entity.type
_entity.pdbx_description
1 polymer ?
#
loop_
_entity_poly.entity_id
_entity_poly.type
_entity_poly.pdbx_seq_one_letter_code
_entity_poly.pdbx_strand_id
1 'polypeptide(L)'
;MATFEATRPAVGAQALGIARAAYEYALEYAKERRAFGRAIIENQAIAFKLADMKTRIDASRLLVWRAAWMAGSGKQFESGEGSMSKLYAGETAVAVTEEAIQIMGGYGYIREHPVERWHRDSKIFTIFEGTSEIQRLVIARAISGVHVR
;
A
#
# COMPACT_ATOMS: atom_id res chain seq x y z
N MET A 1 7.23 -8.86 22.00
CA MET A 1 6.63 -7.76 21.22
C MET A 1 7.68 -6.89 20.50
N ALA A 2 8.80 -6.55 21.09
CA ALA A 2 9.85 -5.73 20.45
C ALA A 2 10.33 -6.26 19.08
N THR A 3 10.47 -7.57 18.92
CA THR A 3 10.92 -8.19 17.65
C THR A 3 9.96 -7.90 16.49
N PHE A 4 8.65 -7.99 16.72
CA PHE A 4 7.63 -7.70 15.68
C PHE A 4 7.59 -6.22 15.28
N GLU A 5 7.88 -5.29 16.18
CA GLU A 5 7.95 -3.87 15.82
C GLU A 5 9.10 -3.59 14.83
N ALA A 6 10.23 -4.28 14.96
CA ALA A 6 11.38 -4.11 14.08
C ALA A 6 11.17 -4.74 12.68
N THR A 7 10.34 -5.80 12.53
CA THR A 7 10.09 -6.47 11.25
C THR A 7 8.97 -5.80 10.43
N ARG A 8 8.03 -5.13 11.04
CA ARG A 8 6.88 -4.47 10.38
C ARG A 8 7.25 -3.48 9.28
N PRO A 9 8.28 -2.63 9.41
CA PRO A 9 8.70 -1.75 8.32
C PRO A 9 9.15 -2.50 7.06
N ALA A 10 9.78 -3.67 7.20
CA ALA A 10 10.18 -4.53 6.08
C ALA A 10 8.94 -5.08 5.34
N VAL A 11 7.92 -5.49 6.09
CA VAL A 11 6.63 -5.93 5.52
C VAL A 11 5.94 -4.77 4.80
N GLY A 12 5.95 -3.57 5.39
CA GLY A 12 5.46 -2.35 4.75
C GLY A 12 6.18 -2.04 3.44
N ALA A 13 7.50 -2.25 3.39
CA ALA A 13 8.30 -2.05 2.17
C ALA A 13 7.94 -3.04 1.05
N GLN A 14 7.65 -4.31 1.39
CA GLN A 14 7.18 -5.30 0.42
C GLN A 14 5.82 -4.90 -0.17
N ALA A 15 4.86 -4.52 0.68
CA ALA A 15 3.55 -4.04 0.25
C ALA A 15 3.66 -2.80 -0.66
N LEU A 16 4.52 -1.86 -0.30
CA LEU A 16 4.82 -0.66 -1.10
C LEU A 16 5.39 -1.02 -2.48
N GLY A 17 6.25 -2.06 -2.56
CA GLY A 17 6.79 -2.56 -3.82
C GLY A 17 5.70 -3.03 -4.78
N ILE A 18 4.72 -3.81 -4.29
CA ILE A 18 3.58 -4.27 -5.09
C ILE A 18 2.68 -3.09 -5.51
N ALA A 19 2.37 -2.17 -4.59
CA ALA A 19 1.57 -1.00 -4.91
C ALA A 19 2.21 -0.16 -6.02
N ARG A 20 3.53 0.07 -5.94
CA ARG A 20 4.28 0.81 -6.96
C ARG A 20 4.20 0.11 -8.32
N ALA A 21 4.46 -1.20 -8.37
CA ALA A 21 4.42 -1.96 -9.61
C ALA A 21 3.05 -1.90 -10.28
N ALA A 22 1.97 -2.05 -9.51
CA ALA A 22 0.61 -1.98 -10.02
C ALA A 22 0.25 -0.58 -10.55
N TYR A 23 0.66 0.46 -9.83
CA TYR A 23 0.49 1.84 -10.27
C TYR A 23 1.23 2.15 -11.58
N GLU A 24 2.52 1.81 -11.64
CA GLU A 24 3.36 2.05 -12.82
C GLU A 24 2.77 1.34 -14.05
N TYR A 25 2.34 0.09 -13.87
CA TYR A 25 1.74 -0.71 -14.95
C TYR A 25 0.40 -0.11 -15.44
N ALA A 26 -0.48 0.28 -14.51
CA ALA A 26 -1.76 0.89 -14.86
C ALA A 26 -1.60 2.27 -15.49
N LEU A 27 -0.59 3.04 -15.07
CA LEU A 27 -0.26 4.35 -15.65
C LEU A 27 0.15 4.22 -17.11
N GLU A 28 1.08 3.31 -17.44
CA GLU A 28 1.50 3.10 -18.83
C GLU A 28 0.35 2.57 -19.67
N TYR A 29 -0.43 1.60 -19.19
CA TYR A 29 -1.64 1.15 -19.86
C TYR A 29 -2.61 2.31 -20.15
N ALA A 30 -2.84 3.20 -19.20
CA ALA A 30 -3.77 4.32 -19.36
C ALA A 30 -3.30 5.36 -20.39
N LYS A 31 -1.98 5.51 -20.60
CA LYS A 31 -1.39 6.37 -21.64
C LYS A 31 -1.56 5.77 -23.04
N GLU A 32 -1.48 4.45 -23.17
CA GLU A 32 -1.51 3.74 -24.46
C GLU A 32 -2.94 3.39 -24.90
N ARG A 33 -3.78 2.94 -23.95
CA ARG A 33 -5.14 2.50 -24.24
C ARG A 33 -6.00 3.66 -24.71
N ARG A 34 -6.62 3.51 -25.88
CA ARG A 34 -7.56 4.49 -26.44
C ARG A 34 -9.00 4.01 -26.32
N ALA A 35 -9.87 4.93 -25.91
CA ALA A 35 -11.31 4.78 -25.91
C ALA A 35 -11.97 6.17 -26.10
N PHE A 36 -13.11 6.21 -26.76
CA PHE A 36 -13.80 7.48 -27.06
C PHE A 36 -12.93 8.50 -27.80
N GLY A 37 -12.05 8.01 -28.69
CA GLY A 37 -11.19 8.84 -29.57
C GLY A 37 -9.91 9.40 -28.93
N ARG A 38 -9.61 9.09 -27.66
CA ARG A 38 -8.44 9.60 -26.92
C ARG A 38 -7.83 8.55 -26.00
N ALA A 39 -6.65 8.81 -25.44
CA ALA A 39 -6.06 7.98 -24.41
C ALA A 39 -6.93 8.02 -23.15
N ILE A 40 -7.10 6.89 -22.46
CA ILE A 40 -8.03 6.84 -21.32
C ILE A 40 -7.56 7.72 -20.15
N ILE A 41 -6.26 7.99 -20.02
CA ILE A 41 -5.71 8.91 -19.01
C ILE A 41 -6.24 10.35 -19.15
N GLU A 42 -6.68 10.76 -20.34
CA GLU A 42 -7.27 12.08 -20.58
C GLU A 42 -8.68 12.23 -19.96
N ASN A 43 -9.26 11.15 -19.48
CA ASN A 43 -10.52 11.21 -18.74
C ASN A 43 -10.26 11.47 -17.26
N GLN A 44 -10.89 12.50 -16.69
CA GLN A 44 -10.69 12.92 -15.31
C GLN A 44 -10.83 11.79 -14.30
N ALA A 45 -11.83 10.90 -14.47
CA ALA A 45 -12.05 9.78 -13.58
C ALA A 45 -10.83 8.83 -13.50
N ILE A 46 -10.13 8.60 -14.61
CA ILE A 46 -8.91 7.79 -14.67
C ILE A 46 -7.73 8.58 -14.07
N ALA A 47 -7.58 9.85 -14.47
CA ALA A 47 -6.50 10.71 -13.98
C ALA A 47 -6.56 10.88 -12.45
N PHE A 48 -7.75 11.04 -11.86
CA PHE A 48 -7.94 11.18 -10.42
C PHE A 48 -7.57 9.88 -9.67
N LYS A 49 -7.97 8.71 -10.18
CA LYS A 49 -7.54 7.42 -9.62
C LYS A 49 -6.02 7.31 -9.57
N LEU A 50 -5.34 7.63 -10.66
CA LEU A 50 -3.86 7.60 -10.72
C LEU A 50 -3.23 8.62 -9.76
N ALA A 51 -3.80 9.81 -9.62
CA ALA A 51 -3.32 10.81 -8.65
C ALA A 51 -3.47 10.32 -7.19
N ASP A 52 -4.61 9.73 -6.85
CA ASP A 52 -4.87 9.16 -5.53
C ASP A 52 -3.93 7.97 -5.22
N MET A 53 -3.75 7.07 -6.19
CA MET A 53 -2.82 5.94 -6.09
C MET A 53 -1.40 6.44 -5.80
N LYS A 54 -0.92 7.42 -6.56
CA LYS A 54 0.42 8.01 -6.38
C LYS A 54 0.58 8.66 -5.01
N THR A 55 -0.41 9.42 -4.57
CA THR A 55 -0.42 10.08 -3.26
C THR A 55 -0.34 9.06 -2.11
N ARG A 56 -1.13 8.00 -2.17
CA ARG A 56 -1.10 6.90 -1.18
C ARG A 56 0.24 6.18 -1.14
N ILE A 57 0.84 5.92 -2.30
CA ILE A 57 2.17 5.30 -2.42
C ILE A 57 3.24 6.17 -1.77
N ASP A 58 3.24 7.47 -2.03
CA ASP A 58 4.25 8.37 -1.46
C ASP A 58 4.06 8.55 0.05
N ALA A 59 2.84 8.65 0.54
CA ALA A 59 2.55 8.66 1.97
C ALA A 59 3.03 7.36 2.65
N SER A 60 2.75 6.19 2.03
CA SER A 60 3.24 4.89 2.51
C SER A 60 4.76 4.84 2.57
N ARG A 61 5.43 5.34 1.53
CA ARG A 61 6.90 5.38 1.44
C ARG A 61 7.50 6.19 2.58
N LEU A 62 6.96 7.36 2.87
CA LEU A 62 7.43 8.22 3.94
C LEU A 62 7.27 7.55 5.31
N LEU A 63 6.15 6.87 5.57
CA LEU A 63 5.94 6.13 6.81
C LEU A 63 6.92 4.95 6.94
N VAL A 64 7.14 4.20 5.87
CA VAL A 64 8.11 3.08 5.85
C VAL A 64 9.53 3.59 6.06
N TRP A 65 9.94 4.65 5.38
CA TRP A 65 11.27 5.24 5.54
C TRP A 65 11.49 5.80 6.94
N ARG A 66 10.49 6.49 7.51
CA ARG A 66 10.56 6.97 8.90
C ARG A 66 10.80 5.81 9.86
N ALA A 67 10.00 4.75 9.77
CA ALA A 67 10.12 3.60 10.66
C ALA A 67 11.45 2.86 10.46
N ALA A 68 11.91 2.68 9.21
CA ALA A 68 13.20 2.06 8.90
C ALA A 68 14.38 2.89 9.46
N TRP A 69 14.33 4.22 9.31
CA TRP A 69 15.35 5.12 9.87
C TRP A 69 15.37 5.05 11.40
N MET A 70 14.20 5.05 12.05
CA MET A 70 14.12 4.93 13.52
C MET A 70 14.75 3.62 13.99
N ALA A 71 14.41 2.50 13.34
CA ALA A 71 15.00 1.19 13.66
C ALA A 71 16.51 1.17 13.45
N GLY A 72 17.02 1.73 12.36
CA GLY A 72 18.45 1.78 12.05
C GLY A 72 19.25 2.72 12.94
N SER A 73 18.62 3.75 13.51
CA SER A 73 19.24 4.70 14.44
C SER A 73 19.05 4.33 15.91
N GLY A 74 18.46 3.18 16.22
CA GLY A 74 18.22 2.73 17.60
C GLY A 74 17.12 3.51 18.33
N LYS A 75 16.31 4.30 17.61
CA LYS A 75 15.20 5.04 18.21
C LYS A 75 14.03 4.09 18.51
N GLN A 76 13.40 4.28 19.65
CA GLN A 76 12.22 3.51 20.04
C GLN A 76 10.98 3.96 19.26
N PHE A 77 10.07 3.02 18.99
CA PHE A 77 8.76 3.28 18.39
C PHE A 77 7.74 3.67 19.48
N GLU A 78 7.76 4.92 19.88
CA GLU A 78 6.93 5.42 21.01
C GLU A 78 5.44 5.51 20.66
N SER A 79 5.13 5.80 19.40
CA SER A 79 3.75 5.95 18.92
C SER A 79 3.28 4.79 18.03
N GLY A 80 4.05 3.69 17.95
CA GLY A 80 3.73 2.55 17.11
C GLY A 80 4.08 2.77 15.63
N GLU A 81 5.18 3.44 15.34
CA GLU A 81 5.58 3.82 13.98
C GLU A 81 5.82 2.61 13.06
N GLY A 82 6.36 1.51 13.60
CA GLY A 82 6.44 0.25 12.87
C GLY A 82 5.07 -0.28 12.45
N SER A 83 4.12 -0.24 13.36
CA SER A 83 2.72 -0.63 13.10
C SER A 83 2.03 0.31 12.11
N MET A 84 2.25 1.64 12.22
CA MET A 84 1.70 2.63 11.27
C MET A 84 2.20 2.38 9.85
N SER A 85 3.50 2.10 9.69
CA SER A 85 4.09 1.84 8.37
C SER A 85 3.50 0.59 7.71
N LYS A 86 3.35 -0.49 8.46
CA LYS A 86 2.79 -1.77 7.99
C LYS A 86 1.30 -1.65 7.68
N LEU A 87 0.54 -1.04 8.57
CA LEU A 87 -0.90 -0.82 8.41
C LEU A 87 -1.20 -0.04 7.13
N TYR A 88 -0.61 1.14 7.01
CA TYR A 88 -0.91 2.03 5.89
C TYR A 88 -0.42 1.48 4.56
N ALA A 89 0.80 0.91 4.50
CA ALA A 89 1.32 0.32 3.28
C ALA A 89 0.54 -0.93 2.84
N GLY A 90 0.13 -1.79 3.76
CA GLY A 90 -0.67 -2.99 3.46
C GLY A 90 -2.04 -2.64 2.88
N GLU A 91 -2.76 -1.69 3.50
CA GLU A 91 -4.06 -1.22 2.99
C GLU A 91 -3.91 -0.45 1.67
N THR A 92 -2.84 0.33 1.52
CA THR A 92 -2.52 1.01 0.25
C THR A 92 -2.27 0.01 -0.88
N ALA A 93 -1.55 -1.09 -0.62
CA ALA A 93 -1.28 -2.09 -1.65
C ALA A 93 -2.57 -2.73 -2.18
N VAL A 94 -3.51 -3.07 -1.29
CA VAL A 94 -4.83 -3.60 -1.70
C VAL A 94 -5.59 -2.56 -2.53
N ALA A 95 -5.71 -1.33 -2.04
CA ALA A 95 -6.47 -0.28 -2.73
C ALA A 95 -5.87 0.07 -4.10
N VAL A 96 -4.54 0.18 -4.19
CA VAL A 96 -3.85 0.53 -5.43
C VAL A 96 -3.95 -0.59 -6.47
N THR A 97 -3.83 -1.84 -6.05
CA THR A 97 -3.96 -2.98 -6.98
C THR A 97 -5.40 -3.17 -7.47
N GLU A 98 -6.40 -2.90 -6.63
CA GLU A 98 -7.82 -2.87 -7.00
C GLU A 98 -8.08 -1.79 -8.07
N GLU A 99 -7.60 -0.57 -7.85
CA GLU A 99 -7.74 0.52 -8.81
C GLU A 99 -6.97 0.26 -10.12
N ALA A 100 -5.84 -0.41 -10.06
CA ALA A 100 -5.10 -0.82 -11.25
C ALA A 100 -5.92 -1.79 -12.11
N ILE A 101 -6.57 -2.80 -11.50
CA ILE A 101 -7.51 -3.68 -12.20
C ILE A 101 -8.64 -2.87 -12.81
N GLN A 102 -9.24 -1.96 -12.05
CA GLN A 102 -10.37 -1.14 -12.50
C GLN A 102 -9.99 -0.24 -13.69
N ILE A 103 -8.82 0.37 -13.69
CA ILE A 103 -8.29 1.19 -14.80
C ILE A 103 -8.11 0.34 -16.06
N MET A 104 -7.60 -0.87 -15.92
CA MET A 104 -7.36 -1.79 -17.04
C MET A 104 -8.63 -2.52 -17.52
N GLY A 105 -9.68 -2.52 -16.69
CA GLY A 105 -10.94 -3.23 -17.01
C GLY A 105 -10.72 -4.73 -17.19
N GLY A 106 -11.30 -5.32 -18.23
CA GLY A 106 -11.18 -6.76 -18.51
C GLY A 106 -9.75 -7.26 -18.62
N TYR A 107 -8.83 -6.44 -19.15
CA TYR A 107 -7.41 -6.79 -19.23
C TYR A 107 -6.72 -6.86 -17.85
N GLY A 108 -7.20 -6.11 -16.87
CA GLY A 108 -6.70 -6.21 -15.49
C GLY A 108 -7.16 -7.45 -14.74
N TYR A 109 -8.19 -8.13 -15.26
CA TYR A 109 -8.81 -9.30 -14.62
C TYR A 109 -8.27 -10.64 -15.13
N ILE A 110 -7.67 -10.68 -16.32
CA ILE A 110 -7.15 -11.88 -16.95
C ILE A 110 -5.67 -12.12 -16.60
N ARG A 111 -5.23 -13.38 -16.67
CA ARG A 111 -3.90 -13.81 -16.22
C ARG A 111 -2.73 -13.37 -17.12
N GLU A 112 -3.01 -12.90 -18.32
CA GLU A 112 -2.02 -12.36 -19.27
C GLU A 112 -1.39 -11.06 -18.76
N HIS A 113 -2.05 -10.38 -17.82
CA HIS A 113 -1.55 -9.18 -17.14
C HIS A 113 -1.29 -9.46 -15.66
N PRO A 114 -0.22 -8.91 -15.07
CA PRO A 114 0.20 -9.28 -13.72
C PRO A 114 -0.65 -8.68 -12.59
N VAL A 115 -1.48 -7.68 -12.88
CA VAL A 115 -2.19 -6.90 -11.84
C VAL A 115 -3.18 -7.73 -11.04
N GLU A 116 -3.85 -8.73 -11.63
CA GLU A 116 -4.75 -9.64 -10.95
C GLU A 116 -4.02 -10.46 -9.87
N ARG A 117 -2.79 -10.93 -10.20
CA ARG A 117 -1.95 -11.65 -9.26
C ARG A 117 -1.44 -10.72 -8.15
N TRP A 118 -0.98 -9.52 -8.50
CA TRP A 118 -0.53 -8.54 -7.50
C TRP A 118 -1.66 -8.14 -6.55
N HIS A 119 -2.91 -8.10 -7.01
CA HIS A 119 -4.05 -7.85 -6.14
C HIS A 119 -4.26 -9.00 -5.13
N ARG A 120 -4.22 -10.25 -5.59
CA ARG A 120 -4.29 -11.42 -4.70
C ARG A 120 -3.13 -11.43 -3.71
N ASP A 121 -1.91 -11.17 -4.18
CA ASP A 121 -0.70 -11.14 -3.35
C ASP A 121 -0.74 -9.97 -2.36
N SER A 122 -1.32 -8.83 -2.71
CA SER A 122 -1.40 -7.67 -1.82
C SER A 122 -2.23 -7.93 -0.58
N LYS A 123 -3.23 -8.81 -0.66
CA LYS A 123 -4.14 -9.08 0.46
C LYS A 123 -3.45 -9.64 1.69
N ILE A 124 -2.38 -10.43 1.51
CA ILE A 124 -1.64 -11.03 2.63
C ILE A 124 -1.07 -9.98 3.58
N PHE A 125 -0.69 -8.79 3.08
CA PHE A 125 -0.12 -7.71 3.89
C PHE A 125 -1.10 -7.09 4.88
N THR A 126 -2.40 -7.35 4.75
CA THR A 126 -3.39 -6.95 5.77
C THR A 126 -3.63 -8.03 6.82
N ILE A 127 -3.00 -9.22 6.69
CA ILE A 127 -3.27 -10.42 7.49
C ILE A 127 -2.05 -10.83 8.33
N PHE A 128 -0.93 -11.17 7.68
CA PHE A 128 0.24 -11.70 8.37
C PHE A 128 1.03 -10.62 9.12
N GLU A 129 1.95 -11.02 10.00
CA GLU A 129 2.73 -10.12 10.89
C GLU A 129 1.83 -9.22 11.78
N GLY A 130 0.63 -9.72 12.06
CA GLY A 130 -0.45 -9.01 12.75
C GLY A 130 -1.40 -8.32 11.78
N THR A 131 -2.69 -8.66 11.89
CA THR A 131 -3.72 -8.09 11.01
C THR A 131 -3.79 -6.57 11.11
N SER A 132 -4.47 -5.93 10.17
CA SER A 132 -4.70 -4.47 10.20
C SER A 132 -5.37 -4.02 11.50
N GLU A 133 -6.26 -4.84 12.06
CA GLU A 133 -6.92 -4.58 13.36
C GLU A 133 -5.91 -4.63 14.51
N ILE A 134 -5.01 -5.60 14.50
CA ILE A 134 -3.93 -5.71 15.51
C ILE A 134 -2.97 -4.51 15.40
N GLN A 135 -2.65 -4.05 14.19
CA GLN A 135 -1.83 -2.84 14.04
C GLN A 135 -2.52 -1.62 14.66
N ARG A 136 -3.83 -1.44 14.40
CA ARG A 136 -4.64 -0.36 15.01
C ARG A 136 -4.64 -0.44 16.54
N LEU A 137 -4.77 -1.66 17.08
CA LEU A 137 -4.73 -1.89 18.51
C LEU A 137 -3.38 -1.49 19.14
N VAL A 138 -2.28 -1.86 18.47
CA VAL A 138 -0.92 -1.50 18.92
C VAL A 138 -0.73 0.03 18.90
N ILE A 139 -1.13 0.68 17.81
CA ILE A 139 -1.05 2.14 17.69
C ILE A 139 -1.89 2.82 18.78
N ALA A 140 -3.16 2.38 18.96
CA ALA A 140 -4.05 2.96 19.94
C ALA A 140 -3.49 2.86 21.38
N ARG A 141 -2.89 1.71 21.72
CA ARG A 141 -2.22 1.53 23.02
C ARG A 141 -1.00 2.44 23.18
N ALA A 142 -0.19 2.57 22.13
CA ALA A 142 1.01 3.38 22.15
C ALA A 142 0.69 4.88 22.39
N ILE A 143 -0.29 5.41 21.66
CA ILE A 143 -0.66 6.84 21.76
C ILE A 143 -1.48 7.21 22.98
N SER A 144 -2.24 6.25 23.54
CA SER A 144 -3.13 6.52 24.70
C SER A 144 -2.54 6.13 26.04
N GLY A 145 -1.56 5.24 26.06
CA GLY A 145 -1.06 4.62 27.30
C GLY A 145 -2.06 3.67 27.97
N VAL A 146 -3.22 3.44 27.36
CA VAL A 146 -4.32 2.63 27.92
C VAL A 146 -4.32 1.23 27.31
N HIS A 147 -4.59 0.22 28.13
CA HIS A 147 -4.76 -1.16 27.65
C HIS A 147 -6.12 -1.33 26.96
N VAL A 148 -6.16 -1.08 25.65
CA VAL A 148 -7.33 -1.33 24.79
C VAL A 148 -7.45 -2.83 24.54
N ARG A 149 -8.65 -3.41 24.69
CA ARG A 149 -8.96 -4.84 24.45
C ARG A 149 -9.73 -5.04 23.16
#